data_5f8f6c6343f42b539c111a93b88497ab
#
_entry.id   5f8f6c6343f42b539c111a93b88497ab
#
_cell.length_a   1.000
_cell.length_b   1.000
_cell.length_c   1.000
_cell.angle_alpha   90.00
_cell.angle_beta   90.00
_cell.angle_gamma   90.00
#
_symmetry.space_group_name_H-M   'P 1'
#
loop_
_entity.id
_entity.type
_entity.pdbx_description
1 polymer ?
#
loop_
_entity_poly.entity_id
_entity_poly.type
_entity_poly.pdbx_seq_one_letter_code
_entity_poly.pdbx_strand_id
1 'polypeptide(L)'
;MREIIQEVLPSFNSNKPFALATVTRTWSSAPRPVGAAMAVLESGEVIGSVSGGCVEGAIHEASLEVLKTKTSQSVTYGVSDDNAFAVGLTCGGTIELYIQYVDQSSFPDFADIAAKIEDKKAVAVATLVSAESGIGARIVLTKSDASGSLGNTQLDHAAIEGARALLNHGTTKTLKLGPNGENRMDDV
;
A
#
# COMPACT_ATOMS: atom_id res chain seq x y z
N MET A 1 -6.21 2.47 2.46
CA MET A 1 -6.81 1.16 2.78
C MET A 1 -8.02 1.26 3.69
N ARG A 2 -8.00 1.99 4.80
CA ARG A 2 -9.13 2.10 5.74
C ARG A 2 -10.47 2.50 5.07
N GLU A 3 -10.42 3.37 4.07
CA GLU A 3 -11.61 3.89 3.39
C GLU A 3 -12.33 2.84 2.54
N ILE A 4 -11.61 1.82 2.05
CA ILE A 4 -12.13 0.86 1.06
C ILE A 4 -12.23 -0.58 1.61
N ILE A 5 -11.64 -0.86 2.79
CA ILE A 5 -11.47 -2.24 3.27
C ILE A 5 -12.80 -2.97 3.44
N GLN A 6 -13.85 -2.29 3.89
CA GLN A 6 -15.17 -2.89 4.08
C GLN A 6 -15.86 -3.20 2.75
N GLU A 7 -15.59 -2.40 1.70
CA GLU A 7 -16.17 -2.61 0.38
C GLU A 7 -15.50 -3.76 -0.37
N VAL A 8 -14.20 -4.00 -0.14
CA VAL A 8 -13.47 -5.13 -0.77
C VAL A 8 -13.56 -6.43 0.03
N LEU A 9 -13.96 -6.37 1.32
CA LEU A 9 -14.06 -7.54 2.20
C LEU A 9 -14.96 -8.67 1.67
N PRO A 10 -16.12 -8.40 1.04
CA PRO A 10 -16.94 -9.46 0.45
C PRO A 10 -16.22 -10.28 -0.65
N SER A 11 -15.41 -9.62 -1.49
CA SER A 11 -14.59 -10.29 -2.50
C SER A 11 -13.54 -11.18 -1.85
N PHE A 12 -12.81 -10.65 -0.85
CA PHE A 12 -11.84 -11.40 -0.07
C PHE A 12 -12.44 -12.65 0.59
N ASN A 13 -13.57 -12.50 1.28
CA ASN A 13 -14.26 -13.59 1.96
C ASN A 13 -14.79 -14.66 0.99
N SER A 14 -15.11 -14.26 -0.23
CA SER A 14 -15.53 -15.16 -1.32
C SER A 14 -14.35 -15.79 -2.07
N ASN A 15 -13.13 -15.62 -1.58
CA ASN A 15 -11.88 -16.06 -2.21
C ASN A 15 -11.71 -15.53 -3.64
N LYS A 16 -12.23 -14.34 -3.91
CA LYS A 16 -12.03 -13.61 -5.17
C LYS A 16 -10.88 -12.62 -4.98
N PRO A 17 -9.78 -12.77 -5.74
CA PRO A 17 -8.66 -11.88 -5.61
C PRO A 17 -8.96 -10.46 -6.10
N PHE A 18 -8.17 -9.52 -5.63
CA PHE A 18 -8.15 -8.14 -6.12
C PHE A 18 -6.73 -7.58 -6.10
N ALA A 19 -6.48 -6.57 -6.91
CA ALA A 19 -5.26 -5.78 -6.82
C ALA A 19 -5.50 -4.58 -5.91
N LEU A 20 -4.58 -4.33 -4.98
CA LEU A 20 -4.65 -3.21 -4.04
C LEU A 20 -3.50 -2.24 -4.33
N ALA A 21 -3.82 -1.10 -4.93
CA ALA A 21 -2.89 0.00 -5.15
C ALA A 21 -2.89 0.94 -3.94
N THR A 22 -1.73 1.24 -3.39
CA THR A 22 -1.56 2.13 -2.24
C THR A 22 -0.51 3.19 -2.55
N VAL A 23 -0.82 4.45 -2.30
CA VAL A 23 0.15 5.57 -2.43
C VAL A 23 1.24 5.41 -1.38
N THR A 24 2.48 5.27 -1.81
CA THR A 24 3.67 5.11 -0.96
C THR A 24 4.46 6.41 -0.80
N ARG A 25 4.50 7.23 -1.86
CA ARG A 25 5.19 8.54 -1.81
C ARG A 25 4.45 9.56 -2.65
N THR A 26 4.61 10.83 -2.28
CA THR A 26 4.05 11.95 -3.03
C THR A 26 5.05 13.09 -3.08
N TRP A 27 5.11 13.80 -4.21
CA TRP A 27 5.91 15.00 -4.40
C TRP A 27 5.04 16.11 -4.98
N SER A 28 5.29 17.35 -4.57
CA SER A 28 4.54 18.53 -5.00
C SER A 28 3.03 18.40 -4.71
N SER A 29 2.17 18.91 -5.58
CA SER A 29 0.72 18.99 -5.39
C SER A 29 0.00 17.67 -5.67
N ALA A 30 0.33 16.60 -4.94
CA ALA A 30 -0.39 15.33 -5.07
C ALA A 30 -1.80 15.45 -4.44
N PRO A 31 -2.86 14.98 -5.13
CA PRO A 31 -4.25 15.19 -4.69
C PRO A 31 -4.66 14.27 -3.52
N ARG A 32 -3.97 13.15 -3.33
CA ARG A 32 -4.23 12.19 -2.24
C ARG A 32 -2.97 11.92 -1.44
N PRO A 33 -3.06 11.77 -0.10
CA PRO A 33 -1.90 11.54 0.74
C PRO A 33 -1.38 10.10 0.66
N VAL A 34 -0.18 9.88 1.19
CA VAL A 34 0.38 8.54 1.45
C VAL A 34 -0.62 7.70 2.25
N GLY A 35 -0.82 6.44 1.84
CA GLY A 35 -1.81 5.53 2.40
C GLY A 35 -3.20 5.59 1.76
N ALA A 36 -3.46 6.56 0.86
CA ALA A 36 -4.64 6.49 0.00
C ALA A 36 -4.60 5.21 -0.85
N ALA A 37 -5.75 4.58 -1.05
CA ALA A 37 -5.81 3.28 -1.69
C ALA A 37 -6.95 3.17 -2.69
N MET A 38 -6.73 2.32 -3.69
CA MET A 38 -7.69 1.90 -4.70
C MET A 38 -7.57 0.39 -4.89
N ALA A 39 -8.69 -0.30 -4.96
CA ALA A 39 -8.73 -1.72 -5.31
C ALA A 39 -9.34 -1.90 -6.70
N VAL A 40 -8.81 -2.87 -7.44
CA VAL A 40 -9.38 -3.35 -8.70
C VAL A 40 -9.74 -4.81 -8.51
N LEU A 41 -11.02 -5.12 -8.60
CA LEU A 41 -11.53 -6.48 -8.48
C LEU A 41 -11.26 -7.29 -9.75
N GLU A 42 -11.35 -8.61 -9.67
CA GLU A 42 -11.24 -9.51 -10.83
C GLU A 42 -12.28 -9.22 -11.92
N SER A 43 -13.41 -8.63 -11.54
CA SER A 43 -14.45 -8.15 -12.47
C SER A 43 -14.05 -6.90 -13.27
N GLY A 44 -12.95 -6.23 -12.90
CA GLY A 44 -12.57 -4.92 -13.41
C GLY A 44 -13.21 -3.75 -12.65
N GLU A 45 -14.07 -4.01 -11.67
CA GLU A 45 -14.66 -2.98 -10.81
C GLU A 45 -13.58 -2.28 -9.98
N VAL A 46 -13.70 -0.96 -9.85
CA VAL A 46 -12.77 -0.11 -9.10
C VAL A 46 -13.43 0.40 -7.83
N ILE A 47 -12.75 0.25 -6.70
CA ILE A 47 -13.18 0.72 -5.39
C ILE A 47 -12.11 1.68 -4.83
N GLY A 48 -12.50 2.89 -4.45
CA GLY A 48 -11.59 3.92 -3.94
C GLY A 48 -10.88 4.73 -5.01
N SER A 49 -9.90 5.55 -4.60
CA SER A 49 -9.14 6.44 -5.49
C SER A 49 -7.79 6.80 -4.87
N VAL A 50 -6.81 7.08 -5.71
CA VAL A 50 -5.44 7.47 -5.30
C VAL A 50 -5.00 8.82 -5.86
N SER A 51 -5.71 9.37 -6.87
CA SER A 51 -5.34 10.63 -7.51
C SER A 51 -6.54 11.58 -7.75
N GLY A 52 -7.77 11.11 -7.48
CA GLY A 52 -8.97 11.89 -7.77
C GLY A 52 -9.35 11.93 -9.26
N GLY A 53 -8.94 10.94 -10.05
CA GLY A 53 -9.33 10.75 -11.44
C GLY A 53 -8.21 10.95 -12.47
N CYS A 54 -7.02 11.42 -12.06
CA CYS A 54 -5.97 11.78 -13.03
C CYS A 54 -5.27 10.56 -13.63
N VAL A 55 -4.95 9.54 -12.81
CA VAL A 55 -4.15 8.37 -13.21
C VAL A 55 -4.84 7.03 -12.95
N GLU A 56 -6.08 7.04 -12.50
CA GLU A 56 -6.83 5.83 -12.16
C GLU A 56 -6.93 4.84 -13.33
N GLY A 57 -7.03 5.33 -14.56
CA GLY A 57 -7.04 4.47 -15.76
C GLY A 57 -5.75 3.67 -15.92
N ALA A 58 -4.59 4.33 -15.77
CA ALA A 58 -3.30 3.66 -15.88
C ALA A 58 -3.06 2.70 -14.71
N ILE A 59 -3.51 3.06 -13.51
CA ILE A 59 -3.41 2.19 -12.34
C ILE A 59 -4.35 0.98 -12.50
N HIS A 60 -5.52 1.15 -13.10
CA HIS A 60 -6.42 0.06 -13.43
C HIS A 60 -5.74 -0.96 -14.35
N GLU A 61 -5.12 -0.52 -15.45
CA GLU A 61 -4.38 -1.40 -16.36
C GLU A 61 -3.23 -2.13 -15.66
N ALA A 62 -2.42 -1.40 -14.87
CA ALA A 62 -1.34 -1.99 -14.08
C ALA A 62 -1.87 -3.01 -13.05
N SER A 63 -3.04 -2.74 -12.47
CA SER A 63 -3.71 -3.63 -11.52
C SER A 63 -4.22 -4.92 -12.18
N LEU A 64 -4.75 -4.85 -13.41
CA LEU A 64 -5.14 -6.02 -14.17
C LEU A 64 -3.92 -6.91 -14.49
N GLU A 65 -2.76 -6.32 -14.79
CA GLU A 65 -1.54 -7.09 -15.00
C GLU A 65 -1.06 -7.77 -13.68
N VAL A 66 -1.15 -7.07 -12.55
CA VAL A 66 -0.88 -7.66 -11.21
C VAL A 66 -1.82 -8.83 -10.91
N LEU A 67 -3.11 -8.72 -11.24
CA LEU A 67 -4.08 -9.81 -11.07
C LEU A 67 -3.71 -11.02 -11.93
N LYS A 68 -3.32 -10.79 -13.17
CA LYS A 68 -2.94 -11.84 -14.13
C LYS A 68 -1.64 -12.55 -13.75
N THR A 69 -0.62 -11.78 -13.38
CA THR A 69 0.73 -12.31 -13.09
C THR A 69 0.91 -12.74 -11.64
N LYS A 70 0.03 -12.27 -10.73
CA LYS A 70 0.12 -12.40 -9.28
C LYS A 70 1.42 -11.81 -8.71
N THR A 71 2.05 -10.93 -9.45
CA THR A 71 3.31 -10.28 -9.08
C THR A 71 3.04 -8.81 -8.75
N SER A 72 3.35 -8.43 -7.51
CA SER A 72 3.23 -7.05 -7.05
C SER A 72 4.29 -6.16 -7.72
N GLN A 73 3.96 -4.90 -7.95
CA GLN A 73 4.87 -3.92 -8.58
C GLN A 73 4.72 -2.53 -7.97
N SER A 74 5.80 -1.75 -8.06
CA SER A 74 5.78 -0.32 -7.78
C SER A 74 5.73 0.46 -9.10
N VAL A 75 4.90 1.50 -9.14
CA VAL A 75 4.74 2.38 -10.30
C VAL A 75 4.79 3.84 -9.88
N THR A 76 5.31 4.69 -10.75
CA THR A 76 5.39 6.13 -10.51
C THR A 76 4.69 6.87 -11.65
N TYR A 77 3.86 7.84 -11.29
CA TYR A 77 3.17 8.72 -12.24
C TYR A 77 3.47 10.18 -11.87
N GLY A 78 3.87 10.99 -12.87
CA GLY A 78 4.23 12.39 -12.64
C GLY A 78 4.65 13.13 -13.89
N VAL A 79 5.11 14.37 -13.75
CA VAL A 79 5.39 15.33 -14.85
C VAL A 79 6.72 15.06 -15.57
N SER A 80 7.58 14.17 -15.09
CA SER A 80 8.99 14.07 -15.51
C SER A 80 9.34 12.99 -16.55
N ASP A 81 8.38 12.20 -17.01
CA ASP A 81 8.67 11.20 -18.04
C ASP A 81 8.35 11.70 -19.43
N ASP A 82 9.32 11.64 -20.35
CA ASP A 82 9.16 11.94 -21.79
C ASP A 82 8.07 11.07 -22.47
N ASN A 83 7.61 10.01 -21.80
CA ASN A 83 6.42 9.22 -22.12
C ASN A 83 5.13 9.71 -21.42
N ALA A 84 5.19 10.76 -20.61
CA ALA A 84 4.10 11.28 -19.78
C ALA A 84 3.00 12.03 -20.56
N PHE A 85 3.08 12.13 -21.87
CA PHE A 85 1.97 12.66 -22.67
C PHE A 85 0.71 11.78 -22.66
N ALA A 86 0.80 10.55 -22.13
CA ALA A 86 -0.34 9.64 -22.05
C ALA A 86 -1.04 9.62 -20.67
N VAL A 87 -0.32 9.86 -19.56
CA VAL A 87 -0.90 9.74 -18.19
C VAL A 87 -0.18 10.68 -17.24
N GLY A 88 -0.46 11.98 -17.28
CA GLY A 88 0.10 12.97 -16.37
C GLY A 88 -0.90 13.41 -15.30
N LEU A 89 -0.40 13.67 -14.09
CA LEU A 89 -1.17 14.37 -13.06
C LEU A 89 -1.37 15.83 -13.51
N THR A 90 -2.60 16.21 -13.82
CA THR A 90 -2.95 17.58 -14.24
C THR A 90 -2.60 18.64 -13.18
N CYS A 91 -2.39 18.23 -11.92
CA CYS A 91 -1.95 19.08 -10.82
C CYS A 91 -0.43 19.31 -10.76
N GLY A 92 0.37 18.70 -11.66
CA GLY A 92 1.83 18.83 -11.67
C GLY A 92 2.57 18.10 -10.54
N GLY A 93 1.89 17.23 -9.79
CA GLY A 93 2.50 16.39 -8.75
C GLY A 93 3.07 15.09 -9.31
N THR A 94 3.75 14.36 -8.43
CA THR A 94 4.21 12.98 -8.69
C THR A 94 3.74 12.09 -7.56
N ILE A 95 3.27 10.89 -7.90
CA ILE A 95 2.89 9.86 -6.94
C ILE A 95 3.59 8.54 -7.26
N GLU A 96 4.03 7.85 -6.23
CA GLU A 96 4.51 6.48 -6.28
C GLU A 96 3.50 5.59 -5.59
N LEU A 97 3.19 4.45 -6.21
CA LEU A 97 2.25 3.48 -5.68
C LEU A 97 2.89 2.10 -5.64
N TYR A 98 2.49 1.34 -4.65
CA TYR A 98 2.71 -0.09 -4.59
C TYR A 98 1.39 -0.81 -4.91
N ILE A 99 1.37 -1.62 -5.97
CA ILE A 99 0.22 -2.40 -6.41
C ILE A 99 0.50 -3.85 -6.05
N GLN A 100 -0.32 -4.43 -5.18
CA GLN A 100 -0.15 -5.79 -4.70
C GLN A 100 -1.32 -6.68 -5.07
N TYR A 101 -1.03 -7.94 -5.37
CA TYR A 101 -2.03 -9.00 -5.47
C TYR A 101 -2.51 -9.38 -4.06
N VAL A 102 -3.81 -9.47 -3.87
CA VAL A 102 -4.43 -9.79 -2.58
C VAL A 102 -5.43 -10.93 -2.75
N ASP A 103 -5.18 -12.02 -2.03
CA ASP A 103 -6.09 -13.13 -1.78
C ASP A 103 -5.89 -13.64 -0.34
N GLN A 104 -6.62 -14.69 0.06
CA GLN A 104 -6.55 -15.23 1.42
C GLN A 104 -5.17 -15.83 1.76
N SER A 105 -4.38 -16.25 0.77
CA SER A 105 -3.05 -16.79 0.99
C SER A 105 -1.97 -15.72 1.03
N SER A 106 -2.06 -14.72 0.16
CA SER A 106 -1.09 -13.62 0.06
C SER A 106 -1.26 -12.56 1.15
N PHE A 107 -2.46 -12.45 1.73
CA PHE A 107 -2.74 -11.52 2.83
C PHE A 107 -3.71 -12.11 3.86
N PRO A 108 -3.30 -13.14 4.62
CA PRO A 108 -4.20 -13.87 5.52
C PRO A 108 -4.84 -13.00 6.62
N ASP A 109 -4.14 -11.97 7.09
CA ASP A 109 -4.64 -11.07 8.14
C ASP A 109 -5.67 -10.04 7.67
N PHE A 110 -6.01 -9.99 6.36
CA PHE A 110 -6.85 -8.93 5.78
C PHE A 110 -8.23 -8.84 6.45
N ALA A 111 -8.91 -9.96 6.66
CA ALA A 111 -10.22 -9.99 7.31
C ALA A 111 -10.17 -9.57 8.79
N ASP A 112 -9.12 -9.97 9.52
CA ASP A 112 -8.90 -9.57 10.91
C ASP A 112 -8.62 -8.06 11.04
N ILE A 113 -7.87 -7.49 10.10
CA ILE A 113 -7.66 -6.04 10.01
C ILE A 113 -8.99 -5.33 9.75
N ALA A 114 -9.81 -5.84 8.83
CA ALA A 114 -11.13 -5.27 8.53
C ALA A 114 -12.03 -5.27 9.76
N ALA A 115 -12.08 -6.38 10.51
CA ALA A 115 -12.83 -6.49 11.76
C ALA A 115 -12.34 -5.51 12.83
N LYS A 116 -11.01 -5.36 12.99
CA LYS A 116 -10.44 -4.38 13.93
C LYS A 116 -10.82 -2.94 13.57
N ILE A 117 -10.84 -2.61 12.28
CA ILE A 117 -11.23 -1.28 11.80
C ILE A 117 -12.72 -1.03 12.07
N GLU A 118 -13.59 -2.01 11.84
CA GLU A 118 -15.02 -1.94 12.13
C GLU A 118 -15.28 -1.73 13.64
N ASP A 119 -14.58 -2.48 14.47
CA ASP A 119 -14.59 -2.33 15.95
C ASP A 119 -13.95 -1.02 16.45
N LYS A 120 -13.46 -0.15 15.56
CA LYS A 120 -12.74 1.09 15.90
C LYS A 120 -11.46 0.85 16.72
N LYS A 121 -10.87 -0.35 16.61
CA LYS A 121 -9.59 -0.68 17.23
C LYS A 121 -8.44 -0.14 16.38
N ALA A 122 -7.43 0.41 17.04
CA ALA A 122 -6.25 0.90 16.35
C ALA A 122 -5.40 -0.28 15.83
N VAL A 123 -5.16 -0.31 14.53
CA VAL A 123 -4.35 -1.31 13.84
C VAL A 123 -3.47 -0.62 12.80
N ALA A 124 -2.24 -1.06 12.66
CA ALA A 124 -1.35 -0.65 11.57
C ALA A 124 -0.82 -1.87 10.83
N VAL A 125 -0.49 -1.66 9.56
CA VAL A 125 0.18 -2.65 8.71
C VAL A 125 1.46 -2.01 8.18
N ALA A 126 2.60 -2.59 8.50
CA ALA A 126 3.87 -2.27 7.88
C ALA A 126 4.12 -3.28 6.75
N THR A 127 4.30 -2.79 5.53
CA THR A 127 4.53 -3.63 4.34
C THR A 127 5.86 -3.25 3.71
N LEU A 128 6.69 -4.26 3.39
CA LEU A 128 7.93 -4.09 2.65
C LEU A 128 7.62 -3.86 1.18
N VAL A 129 7.75 -2.62 0.70
CA VAL A 129 7.36 -2.23 -0.67
C VAL A 129 8.55 -2.13 -1.63
N SER A 130 9.78 -2.09 -1.10
CA SER A 130 11.02 -2.03 -1.89
C SER A 130 12.16 -2.69 -1.12
N ALA A 131 12.76 -3.72 -1.70
CA ALA A 131 13.91 -4.44 -1.20
C ALA A 131 14.48 -5.36 -2.30
N GLU A 132 15.66 -5.95 -2.08
CA GLU A 132 16.22 -6.98 -2.98
C GLU A 132 15.40 -8.27 -2.98
N SER A 133 14.74 -8.59 -1.85
CA SER A 133 13.86 -9.76 -1.70
C SER A 133 12.80 -9.51 -0.63
N GLY A 134 11.77 -10.35 -0.59
CA GLY A 134 10.73 -10.30 0.42
C GLY A 134 9.71 -9.17 0.25
N ILE A 135 9.67 -8.51 -0.91
CA ILE A 135 8.65 -7.50 -1.22
C ILE A 135 7.25 -8.09 -0.98
N GLY A 136 6.41 -7.34 -0.26
CA GLY A 136 5.09 -7.79 0.16
C GLY A 136 5.05 -8.41 1.56
N ALA A 137 6.21 -8.71 2.18
CA ALA A 137 6.26 -9.13 3.58
C ALA A 137 5.63 -8.06 4.50
N ARG A 138 4.98 -8.50 5.58
CA ARG A 138 4.17 -7.61 6.42
C ARG A 138 4.34 -7.89 7.89
N ILE A 139 4.13 -6.84 8.66
CA ILE A 139 3.86 -6.90 10.10
C ILE A 139 2.52 -6.20 10.34
N VAL A 140 1.61 -6.91 10.98
CA VAL A 140 0.35 -6.35 11.50
C VAL A 140 0.53 -6.07 12.97
N LEU A 141 0.21 -4.86 13.42
CA LEU A 141 0.39 -4.48 14.80
C LEU A 141 -0.78 -3.67 15.36
N THR A 142 -0.97 -3.85 16.65
CA THR A 142 -1.85 -3.05 17.52
C THR A 142 -0.98 -2.27 18.51
N LYS A 143 -1.62 -1.62 19.49
CA LYS A 143 -0.87 -0.94 20.56
C LYS A 143 -0.02 -1.91 21.40
N SER A 144 -0.50 -3.14 21.63
CA SER A 144 0.14 -4.14 22.50
C SER A 144 0.88 -5.24 21.77
N ASP A 145 0.41 -5.60 20.57
CA ASP A 145 0.85 -6.81 19.88
C ASP A 145 1.40 -6.50 18.49
N ALA A 146 2.22 -7.41 17.99
CA ALA A 146 2.69 -7.40 16.61
C ALA A 146 2.84 -8.85 16.11
N SER A 147 2.49 -9.11 14.85
CA SER A 147 2.60 -10.40 14.18
C SER A 147 3.14 -10.23 12.76
N GLY A 148 3.81 -11.25 12.23
CA GLY A 148 4.46 -11.21 10.92
C GLY A 148 5.94 -10.86 10.99
N SER A 149 6.60 -10.73 9.84
CA SER A 149 8.02 -10.38 9.72
C SER A 149 8.30 -9.77 8.35
N LEU A 150 9.29 -8.88 8.28
CA LEU A 150 9.82 -8.28 7.04
C LEU A 150 11.08 -9.03 6.53
N GLY A 151 11.45 -10.15 7.18
CA GLY A 151 12.55 -11.00 6.75
C GLY A 151 13.74 -11.08 7.70
N ASN A 152 13.92 -10.13 8.61
CA ASN A 152 14.92 -10.24 9.67
C ASN A 152 14.51 -9.47 10.94
N THR A 153 15.00 -9.93 12.08
CA THR A 153 14.61 -9.43 13.41
C THR A 153 14.95 -7.95 13.63
N GLN A 154 16.05 -7.46 13.09
CA GLN A 154 16.46 -6.06 13.29
C GLN A 154 15.56 -5.12 12.50
N LEU A 155 15.24 -5.48 11.26
CA LEU A 155 14.30 -4.73 10.43
C LEU A 155 12.89 -4.79 11.03
N ASP A 156 12.46 -5.94 11.53
CA ASP A 156 11.16 -6.10 12.20
C ASP A 156 11.04 -5.17 13.41
N HIS A 157 12.07 -5.13 14.25
CA HIS A 157 12.09 -4.28 15.44
C HIS A 157 11.97 -2.79 15.08
N ALA A 158 12.78 -2.31 14.13
CA ALA A 158 12.73 -0.92 13.68
C ALA A 158 11.38 -0.56 13.04
N ALA A 159 10.83 -1.47 12.22
CA ALA A 159 9.53 -1.27 11.59
C ALA A 159 8.38 -1.23 12.60
N ILE A 160 8.42 -2.09 13.63
CA ILE A 160 7.42 -2.11 14.71
C ILE A 160 7.48 -0.80 15.52
N GLU A 161 8.67 -0.33 15.89
CA GLU A 161 8.83 0.94 16.61
C GLU A 161 8.28 2.11 15.79
N GLY A 162 8.70 2.24 14.54
CA GLY A 162 8.23 3.29 13.63
C GLY A 162 6.71 3.22 13.40
N ALA A 163 6.18 2.03 13.16
CA ALA A 163 4.75 1.85 12.92
C ALA A 163 3.91 2.12 14.18
N ARG A 164 4.39 1.81 15.39
CA ARG A 164 3.71 2.19 16.65
C ARG A 164 3.65 3.70 16.85
N ALA A 165 4.74 4.40 16.54
CA ALA A 165 4.75 5.85 16.60
C ALA A 165 3.70 6.45 15.65
N LEU A 166 3.66 5.97 14.40
CA LEU A 166 2.67 6.40 13.40
C LEU A 166 1.23 6.06 13.82
N LEU A 167 1.01 4.86 14.39
CA LEU A 167 -0.30 4.42 14.88
C LEU A 167 -0.83 5.34 15.98
N ASN A 168 0.04 5.77 16.91
CA ASN A 168 -0.34 6.69 17.99
C ASN A 168 -0.76 8.07 17.47
N HIS A 169 -0.22 8.51 16.34
CA HIS A 169 -0.58 9.76 15.68
C HIS A 169 -1.69 9.61 14.62
N GLY A 170 -2.13 8.38 14.31
CA GLY A 170 -3.12 8.10 13.28
C GLY A 170 -2.65 8.47 11.87
N THR A 171 -1.34 8.35 11.59
CA THR A 171 -0.73 8.76 10.32
C THR A 171 -0.13 7.57 9.58
N THR A 172 0.02 7.71 8.26
CA THR A 172 0.70 6.75 7.39
C THR A 172 1.90 7.42 6.74
N LYS A 173 3.04 6.73 6.72
CA LYS A 173 4.27 7.19 6.06
C LYS A 173 5.03 6.01 5.49
N THR A 174 5.87 6.26 4.49
CA THR A 174 6.93 5.34 4.08
C THR A 174 8.17 5.61 4.92
N LEU A 175 8.67 4.54 5.56
CA LEU A 175 9.91 4.57 6.33
C LEU A 175 11.04 4.06 5.43
N LYS A 176 12.18 4.73 5.42
CA LYS A 176 13.40 4.27 4.75
C LYS A 176 14.30 3.63 5.80
N LEU A 177 14.38 2.32 5.77
CA LEU A 177 15.20 1.53 6.68
C LEU A 177 16.28 0.80 5.89
N GLY A 178 17.47 0.68 6.44
CA GLY A 178 18.50 -0.19 5.94
C GLY A 178 18.25 -1.65 6.34
N PRO A 179 19.06 -2.58 5.81
CA PRO A 179 18.86 -4.01 6.03
C PRO A 179 18.96 -4.44 7.51
N ASN A 180 19.64 -3.65 8.34
CA ASN A 180 19.74 -3.90 9.78
C ASN A 180 18.79 -3.01 10.60
N GLY A 181 17.79 -2.37 9.97
CA GLY A 181 16.83 -1.51 10.64
C GLY A 181 17.32 -0.07 10.91
N GLU A 182 18.51 0.28 10.45
CA GLU A 182 19.03 1.66 10.57
C GLU A 182 18.19 2.63 9.73
N ASN A 183 17.86 3.79 10.31
CA ASN A 183 17.17 4.85 9.58
C ASN A 183 18.09 5.38 8.46
N ARG A 184 17.60 5.35 7.23
CA ARG A 184 18.24 6.05 6.10
C ARG A 184 17.57 7.41 5.94
N MET A 185 18.38 8.47 6.00
CA MET A 185 17.91 9.80 5.67
C MET A 185 17.55 9.85 4.17
N ASP A 186 16.53 10.66 3.84
CA ASP A 186 16.28 10.98 2.44
C ASP A 186 17.52 11.72 1.90
N ASP A 187 18.10 11.21 0.81
CA ASP A 187 18.98 12.02 -0.02
C ASP A 187 18.14 13.20 -0.53
N VAL A 188 18.50 14.40 -0.12
CA VAL A 188 17.87 15.68 -0.48
C VAL A 188 18.14 15.97 -1.94
#